data_6d998ff951cccf99460239db76d58b5f
#
_entry.id   6d998ff951cccf99460239db76d58b5f
#
_cell.length_a   1.000
_cell.length_b   1.000
_cell.length_c   1.000
_cell.angle_alpha   90.00
_cell.angle_beta   90.00
_cell.angle_gamma   90.00
#
_symmetry.space_group_name_H-M   'P 1'
#
loop_
_entity.id
_entity.type
_entity.pdbx_description
1 polymer ?
#
loop_
_entity_poly.entity_id
_entity_poly.type
_entity_poly.pdbx_seq_one_letter_code
_entity_poly.pdbx_strand_id
1 'polypeptide(L)'
;GQIEQWIKEGRETPLAEKKGSVHQKDIRKDYLDFLLGYKPDLSGLKLAFDLSNGMSTLFAKEIFGDAPEYIFDDMDGTFPNHEPNPLVHKNVVALEELVKKTGADAGVIYDGDADRVMFVDETGKFVSPDLIIALLGHYFIDERGEKGIVIQDIRSSKAVGEYLEPMGAEMFT
;
A
#
# COMPACT_ATOMS: atom_id res chain seq x y z
N GLY A 1 -23.79 2.44 -13.31
CA GLY A 1 -24.13 3.77 -12.76
C GLY A 1 -24.66 4.71 -13.83
N GLN A 2 -25.01 5.95 -13.49
CA GLN A 2 -25.63 6.92 -14.41
C GLN A 2 -24.79 7.21 -15.67
N ILE A 3 -23.48 7.33 -15.53
CA ILE A 3 -22.56 7.53 -16.68
C ILE A 3 -22.60 6.33 -17.62
N GLU A 4 -22.58 5.12 -17.09
CA GLU A 4 -22.69 3.89 -17.89
C GLU A 4 -24.00 3.83 -18.66
N GLN A 5 -25.10 4.24 -18.03
CA GLN A 5 -26.40 4.32 -18.67
C GLN A 5 -26.39 5.33 -19.82
N TRP A 6 -25.82 6.52 -19.62
CA TRP A 6 -25.69 7.53 -20.66
C TRP A 6 -24.87 7.05 -21.86
N ILE A 7 -23.80 6.28 -21.62
CA ILE A 7 -23.00 5.67 -22.70
C ILE A 7 -23.84 4.64 -23.46
N LYS A 8 -24.57 3.77 -22.77
CA LYS A 8 -25.47 2.76 -23.40
C LYS A 8 -26.59 3.39 -24.20
N GLU A 9 -27.10 4.52 -23.75
CA GLU A 9 -28.16 5.28 -24.43
C GLU A 9 -27.64 6.13 -25.59
N GLY A 10 -26.31 6.16 -25.83
CA GLY A 10 -25.70 6.97 -26.88
C GLY A 10 -25.88 8.47 -26.66
N ARG A 11 -26.00 8.90 -25.38
CA ARG A 11 -26.24 10.31 -25.06
C ARG A 11 -25.09 11.18 -25.54
N GLU A 12 -25.39 12.08 -26.47
CA GLU A 12 -24.45 13.10 -26.92
C GLU A 12 -24.27 14.17 -25.83
N THR A 13 -23.02 14.48 -25.54
CA THR A 13 -22.66 15.64 -24.72
C THR A 13 -22.42 16.84 -25.61
N PRO A 14 -22.99 18.03 -25.30
CA PRO A 14 -22.76 19.21 -26.09
C PRO A 14 -21.24 19.52 -26.10
N LEU A 15 -20.70 19.71 -27.31
CA LEU A 15 -19.31 20.13 -27.43
C LEU A 15 -19.17 21.59 -27.05
N ALA A 16 -18.08 21.92 -26.36
CA ALA A 16 -17.77 23.30 -26.06
C ALA A 16 -17.44 24.08 -27.35
N GLU A 17 -17.91 25.31 -27.45
CA GLU A 17 -17.59 26.20 -28.59
C GLU A 17 -16.09 26.37 -28.77
N LYS A 18 -15.34 26.50 -27.68
CA LYS A 18 -13.88 26.58 -27.66
C LYS A 18 -13.30 25.26 -27.18
N LYS A 19 -12.54 24.58 -28.04
CA LYS A 19 -11.83 23.36 -27.67
C LYS A 19 -10.75 23.67 -26.63
N GLY A 20 -10.63 22.81 -25.62
CA GLY A 20 -9.50 22.80 -24.70
C GLY A 20 -8.20 22.39 -25.38
N SER A 21 -7.10 22.56 -24.69
CA SER A 21 -5.78 22.05 -25.10
C SER A 21 -5.34 20.91 -24.19
N VAL A 22 -4.57 19.99 -24.77
CA VAL A 22 -3.94 18.89 -24.03
C VAL A 22 -2.47 19.23 -23.88
N HIS A 23 -1.99 19.22 -22.64
CA HIS A 23 -0.58 19.44 -22.33
C HIS A 23 -0.05 18.17 -21.65
N GLN A 24 1.13 17.72 -22.14
CA GLN A 24 1.85 16.62 -21.48
C GLN A 24 2.87 17.23 -20.52
N LYS A 25 2.95 16.68 -19.32
CA LYS A 25 3.96 17.01 -18.31
C LYS A 25 4.49 15.70 -17.73
N ASP A 26 5.81 15.52 -17.81
CA ASP A 26 6.48 14.46 -17.05
C ASP A 26 6.56 14.90 -15.58
N ILE A 27 5.95 14.10 -14.69
CA ILE A 27 5.93 14.35 -13.24
C ILE A 27 6.76 13.31 -12.48
N ARG A 28 7.43 12.38 -13.17
CA ARG A 28 8.12 11.26 -12.53
C ARG A 28 9.13 11.73 -11.48
N LYS A 29 9.99 12.68 -11.87
CA LYS A 29 11.00 13.20 -10.96
C LYS A 29 10.39 13.91 -9.77
N ASP A 30 9.41 14.78 -9.98
CA ASP A 30 8.74 15.54 -8.92
C ASP A 30 8.08 14.58 -7.90
N TYR A 31 7.47 13.50 -8.40
CA TYR A 31 6.82 12.49 -7.57
C TYR A 31 7.83 11.64 -6.79
N LEU A 32 8.92 11.22 -7.42
CA LEU A 32 9.99 10.47 -6.75
C LEU A 32 10.66 11.31 -5.66
N ASP A 33 10.98 12.58 -5.94
CA ASP A 33 11.56 13.49 -4.95
C ASP A 33 10.62 13.68 -3.73
N PHE A 34 9.31 13.76 -3.99
CA PHE A 34 8.29 13.81 -2.93
C PHE A 34 8.31 12.55 -2.06
N LEU A 35 8.32 11.35 -2.67
CA LEU A 35 8.35 10.08 -1.94
C LEU A 35 9.64 9.92 -1.13
N LEU A 36 10.79 10.29 -1.70
CA LEU A 36 12.08 10.22 -1.01
C LEU A 36 12.15 11.14 0.22
N GLY A 37 11.36 12.22 0.24
CA GLY A 37 11.24 13.09 1.40
C GLY A 37 10.63 12.41 2.65
N TYR A 38 9.94 11.28 2.48
CA TYR A 38 9.36 10.48 3.55
C TYR A 38 10.16 9.21 3.86
N LYS A 39 11.20 8.91 3.08
CA LYS A 39 12.00 7.70 3.28
C LYS A 39 12.73 7.76 4.63
N PRO A 40 12.46 6.83 5.55
CA PRO A 40 13.23 6.72 6.79
C PRO A 40 14.61 6.09 6.53
N ASP A 41 15.48 6.15 7.51
CA ASP A 41 16.69 5.32 7.51
C ASP A 41 16.31 3.86 7.76
N LEU A 42 16.53 3.03 6.76
CA LEU A 42 16.30 1.58 6.79
C LEU A 42 17.60 0.78 6.88
N SER A 43 18.73 1.47 7.17
CA SER A 43 20.02 0.81 7.30
C SER A 43 19.99 -0.21 8.44
N GLY A 44 20.48 -1.40 8.15
CA GLY A 44 20.48 -2.51 9.10
C GLY A 44 19.24 -3.39 9.07
N LEU A 45 18.19 -3.01 8.31
CA LEU A 45 17.04 -3.87 8.08
C LEU A 45 17.20 -4.65 6.76
N LYS A 46 16.95 -5.95 6.82
CA LYS A 46 16.86 -6.81 5.67
C LYS A 46 15.40 -6.95 5.26
N LEU A 47 15.05 -6.42 4.10
CA LEU A 47 13.67 -6.37 3.63
C LEU A 47 13.45 -7.28 2.43
N ALA A 48 12.25 -7.80 2.30
CA ALA A 48 11.77 -8.54 1.13
C ALA A 48 10.50 -7.88 0.58
N PHE A 49 10.44 -7.69 -0.73
CA PHE A 49 9.32 -7.04 -1.40
C PHE A 49 8.69 -7.96 -2.44
N ASP A 50 7.37 -8.03 -2.40
CA ASP A 50 6.53 -8.52 -3.48
C ASP A 50 5.85 -7.33 -4.15
N LEU A 51 6.22 -7.05 -5.39
CA LEU A 51 5.71 -5.91 -6.14
C LEU A 51 4.48 -6.28 -7.00
N SER A 52 3.99 -7.51 -6.87
CA SER A 52 2.77 -8.03 -7.53
C SER A 52 2.70 -7.79 -9.04
N ASN A 53 3.84 -7.65 -9.73
CA ASN A 53 3.91 -7.20 -11.13
C ASN A 53 3.15 -5.88 -11.41
N GLY A 54 2.91 -5.07 -10.38
CA GLY A 54 2.07 -3.88 -10.39
C GLY A 54 2.84 -2.57 -10.50
N MET A 55 2.15 -1.48 -10.19
CA MET A 55 2.67 -0.10 -10.32
C MET A 55 3.82 0.22 -9.36
N SER A 56 3.93 -0.49 -8.21
CA SER A 56 5.05 -0.35 -7.27
C SER A 56 6.41 -0.63 -7.92
N THR A 57 6.46 -1.45 -8.98
CA THR A 57 7.69 -1.73 -9.74
C THR A 57 8.34 -0.48 -10.33
N LEU A 58 7.56 0.57 -10.58
CA LEU A 58 8.06 1.82 -11.18
C LEU A 58 9.02 2.59 -10.27
N PHE A 59 8.88 2.47 -8.94
CA PHE A 59 9.60 3.32 -7.99
C PHE A 59 10.26 2.54 -6.85
N ALA A 60 9.89 1.28 -6.58
CA ALA A 60 10.36 0.56 -5.41
C ALA A 60 11.89 0.52 -5.32
N LYS A 61 12.58 0.14 -6.40
CA LYS A 61 14.05 0.08 -6.41
C LYS A 61 14.71 1.46 -6.31
N GLU A 62 14.09 2.50 -6.87
CA GLU A 62 14.61 3.87 -6.75
C GLU A 62 14.46 4.41 -5.31
N ILE A 63 13.42 3.96 -4.59
CA ILE A 63 13.18 4.36 -3.20
C ILE A 63 14.01 3.53 -2.23
N PHE A 64 13.99 2.20 -2.36
CA PHE A 64 14.54 1.28 -1.37
C PHE A 64 15.95 0.77 -1.73
N GLY A 65 16.40 0.97 -2.99
CA GLY A 65 17.69 0.50 -3.48
C GLY A 65 17.70 -0.96 -3.89
N ASP A 66 18.90 -1.50 -4.12
CA ASP A 66 19.10 -2.89 -4.58
C ASP A 66 19.39 -3.87 -3.44
N ALA A 67 19.48 -3.39 -2.20
CA ALA A 67 19.77 -4.25 -1.04
C ALA A 67 18.62 -5.18 -0.63
N PRO A 68 17.33 -4.77 -0.72
CA PRO A 68 16.21 -5.68 -0.46
C PRO A 68 16.11 -6.80 -1.50
N GLU A 69 15.48 -7.91 -1.08
CA GLU A 69 15.10 -8.97 -1.99
C GLU A 69 13.76 -8.63 -2.66
N TYR A 70 13.67 -8.76 -3.98
CA TYR A 70 12.47 -8.44 -4.75
C TYR A 70 11.95 -9.65 -5.50
N ILE A 71 10.62 -9.84 -5.49
CA ILE A 71 9.92 -10.78 -6.37
C ILE A 71 8.81 -10.07 -7.13
N PHE A 72 8.48 -10.61 -8.30
CA PHE A 72 7.43 -10.10 -9.21
C PHE A 72 7.60 -8.61 -9.52
N ASP A 73 8.85 -8.24 -9.75
CA ASP A 73 9.34 -6.87 -9.89
C ASP A 73 9.38 -6.34 -11.34
N ASP A 74 8.90 -7.14 -12.29
CA ASP A 74 8.61 -6.73 -13.66
C ASP A 74 7.14 -6.34 -13.80
N MET A 75 6.85 -5.15 -14.34
CA MET A 75 5.47 -4.70 -14.53
C MET A 75 4.78 -5.50 -15.64
N ASP A 76 3.73 -6.24 -15.28
CA ASP A 76 2.91 -7.01 -16.20
C ASP A 76 1.43 -6.97 -15.79
N GLY A 77 0.62 -6.22 -16.53
CA GLY A 77 -0.82 -6.06 -16.26
C GLY A 77 -1.65 -7.35 -16.42
N THR A 78 -1.04 -8.47 -16.81
CA THR A 78 -1.69 -9.78 -16.78
C THR A 78 -1.56 -10.48 -15.44
N PHE A 79 -0.70 -9.98 -14.54
CA PHE A 79 -0.45 -10.51 -13.20
C PHE A 79 -0.15 -12.02 -13.18
N PRO A 80 0.91 -12.46 -13.87
CA PRO A 80 1.13 -13.88 -14.18
C PRO A 80 1.45 -14.73 -12.95
N ASN A 81 1.89 -14.14 -11.84
CA ASN A 81 2.34 -14.87 -10.66
C ASN A 81 1.23 -15.09 -9.62
N HIS A 82 0.45 -14.05 -9.32
CA HIS A 82 -0.73 -14.12 -8.47
C HIS A 82 -1.65 -12.92 -8.73
N GLU A 83 -2.90 -13.02 -8.31
CA GLU A 83 -3.83 -11.89 -8.30
C GLU A 83 -3.25 -10.78 -7.39
N PRO A 84 -3.22 -9.50 -7.84
CA PRO A 84 -2.59 -8.42 -7.11
C PRO A 84 -3.49 -7.90 -5.97
N ASN A 85 -3.87 -8.80 -5.06
CA ASN A 85 -4.71 -8.52 -3.91
C ASN A 85 -4.10 -9.14 -2.65
N PRO A 86 -3.36 -8.38 -1.85
CA PRO A 86 -2.64 -8.89 -0.67
C PRO A 86 -3.56 -9.27 0.51
N LEU A 87 -4.86 -8.96 0.44
CA LEU A 87 -5.82 -9.41 1.45
C LEU A 87 -6.21 -10.89 1.29
N VAL A 88 -5.88 -11.50 0.17
CA VAL A 88 -6.13 -12.92 -0.08
C VAL A 88 -4.85 -13.70 0.22
N HIS A 89 -4.84 -14.48 1.28
CA HIS A 89 -3.64 -15.16 1.82
C HIS A 89 -2.83 -15.94 0.76
N LYS A 90 -3.50 -16.63 -0.18
CA LYS A 90 -2.79 -17.36 -1.25
C LYS A 90 -1.84 -16.49 -2.07
N ASN A 91 -2.10 -15.18 -2.15
CA ASN A 91 -1.31 -14.22 -2.91
C ASN A 91 -0.07 -13.74 -2.13
N VAL A 92 0.00 -14.03 -0.83
CA VAL A 92 1.10 -13.62 0.06
C VAL A 92 2.11 -14.75 0.29
N VAL A 93 1.75 -16.00 -0.03
CA VAL A 93 2.56 -17.19 0.25
C VAL A 93 3.98 -17.08 -0.30
N ALA A 94 4.14 -16.56 -1.52
CA ALA A 94 5.47 -16.39 -2.12
C ALA A 94 6.37 -15.44 -1.31
N LEU A 95 5.80 -14.37 -0.76
CA LEU A 95 6.52 -13.45 0.11
C LEU A 95 6.86 -14.09 1.47
N GLU A 96 5.92 -14.85 2.07
CA GLU A 96 6.16 -15.59 3.32
C GLU A 96 7.33 -16.57 3.18
N GLU A 97 7.40 -17.27 2.05
CA GLU A 97 8.51 -18.18 1.72
C GLU A 97 9.81 -17.41 1.49
N LEU A 98 9.75 -16.26 0.81
CA LEU A 98 10.92 -15.41 0.57
C LEU A 98 11.52 -14.91 1.88
N VAL A 99 10.69 -14.39 2.79
CA VAL A 99 11.13 -13.93 4.12
C VAL A 99 11.84 -15.05 4.88
N LYS A 100 11.25 -16.24 4.96
CA LYS A 100 11.85 -17.42 5.63
C LYS A 100 13.17 -17.83 4.98
N LYS A 101 13.21 -17.86 3.65
CA LYS A 101 14.40 -18.29 2.89
C LYS A 101 15.56 -17.33 3.05
N THR A 102 15.29 -16.04 3.05
CA THR A 102 16.32 -15.01 3.08
C THR A 102 16.68 -14.58 4.49
N GLY A 103 15.82 -14.85 5.49
CA GLY A 103 15.94 -14.30 6.83
C GLY A 103 15.77 -12.80 6.82
N ALA A 104 14.79 -12.29 6.06
CA ALA A 104 14.43 -10.88 6.08
C ALA A 104 13.73 -10.53 7.38
N ASP A 105 13.96 -9.32 7.88
CA ASP A 105 13.34 -8.80 9.11
C ASP A 105 11.86 -8.46 8.89
N ALA A 106 11.48 -8.14 7.65
CA ALA A 106 10.09 -7.93 7.25
C ALA A 106 9.90 -8.19 5.76
N GLY A 107 8.69 -8.63 5.41
CA GLY A 107 8.18 -8.70 4.05
C GLY A 107 7.14 -7.61 3.80
N VAL A 108 7.13 -7.05 2.61
CA VAL A 108 6.20 -6.01 2.16
C VAL A 108 5.58 -6.43 0.84
N ILE A 109 4.26 -6.40 0.75
CA ILE A 109 3.54 -6.69 -0.50
C ILE A 109 2.61 -5.53 -0.84
N TYR A 110 2.65 -5.09 -2.09
CA TYR A 110 1.74 -4.11 -2.66
C TYR A 110 0.66 -4.77 -3.50
N ASP A 111 -0.45 -4.08 -3.67
CA ASP A 111 -1.44 -4.46 -4.67
C ASP A 111 -1.12 -3.88 -6.07
N GLY A 112 -2.03 -4.10 -7.02
CA GLY A 112 -1.76 -3.81 -8.44
C GLY A 112 -1.49 -2.35 -8.77
N ASP A 113 -2.16 -1.40 -8.11
CA ASP A 113 -1.97 0.05 -8.29
C ASP A 113 -1.21 0.72 -7.14
N ALA A 114 -0.75 -0.11 -6.18
CA ALA A 114 0.07 0.28 -5.03
C ALA A 114 -0.62 1.26 -4.06
N ASP A 115 -1.96 1.22 -3.97
CA ASP A 115 -2.73 1.98 -2.98
C ASP A 115 -2.92 1.21 -1.67
N ARG A 116 -2.65 -0.11 -1.67
CA ARG A 116 -2.66 -0.99 -0.49
C ARG A 116 -1.30 -1.64 -0.28
N VAL A 117 -0.89 -1.69 0.98
CA VAL A 117 0.34 -2.36 1.43
C VAL A 117 0.02 -3.27 2.59
N MET A 118 0.60 -4.49 2.58
CA MET A 118 0.50 -5.44 3.68
C MET A 118 1.89 -5.97 4.03
N PHE A 119 1.99 -6.61 5.20
CA PHE A 119 3.26 -6.99 5.79
C PHE A 119 3.30 -8.46 6.20
N VAL A 120 4.52 -8.99 6.18
CA VAL A 120 4.89 -10.30 6.70
C VAL A 120 5.98 -10.08 7.74
N ASP A 121 5.87 -10.70 8.91
CA ASP A 121 6.87 -10.61 9.97
C ASP A 121 8.13 -11.45 9.66
N GLU A 122 9.15 -11.34 10.51
CA GLU A 122 10.42 -12.05 10.40
C GLU A 122 10.29 -13.58 10.49
N THR A 123 9.16 -14.07 11.00
CA THR A 123 8.85 -15.51 11.05
C THR A 123 8.17 -16.01 9.78
N GLY A 124 7.90 -15.09 8.83
CA GLY A 124 7.19 -15.38 7.60
C GLY A 124 5.68 -15.56 7.81
N LYS A 125 5.08 -14.82 8.73
CA LYS A 125 3.64 -14.81 8.95
C LYS A 125 3.03 -13.50 8.50
N PHE A 126 1.90 -13.58 7.84
CA PHE A 126 1.11 -12.40 7.46
C PHE A 126 0.67 -11.62 8.70
N VAL A 127 0.91 -10.31 8.68
CA VAL A 127 0.48 -9.38 9.73
C VAL A 127 -0.91 -8.88 9.42
N SER A 128 -1.87 -9.11 10.31
CA SER A 128 -3.25 -8.64 10.13
C SER A 128 -3.30 -7.12 9.99
N PRO A 129 -4.11 -6.57 9.06
CA PRO A 129 -4.36 -5.13 8.97
C PRO A 129 -4.77 -4.47 10.29
N ASP A 130 -5.53 -5.18 11.13
CA ASP A 130 -5.92 -4.68 12.46
C ASP A 130 -4.70 -4.43 13.36
N LEU A 131 -3.68 -5.31 13.29
CA LEU A 131 -2.43 -5.11 14.04
C LEU A 131 -1.64 -3.90 13.50
N ILE A 132 -1.67 -3.68 12.19
CA ILE A 132 -1.03 -2.49 11.59
C ILE A 132 -1.75 -1.22 12.03
N ILE A 133 -3.09 -1.21 12.07
CA ILE A 133 -3.85 -0.06 12.58
C ILE A 133 -3.49 0.21 14.05
N ALA A 134 -3.44 -0.84 14.87
CA ALA A 134 -3.07 -0.70 16.27
C ALA A 134 -1.63 -0.18 16.45
N LEU A 135 -0.67 -0.69 15.66
CA LEU A 135 0.73 -0.24 15.65
C LEU A 135 0.87 1.23 15.24
N LEU A 136 0.20 1.63 14.16
CA LEU A 136 0.19 3.02 13.71
C LEU A 136 -0.46 3.94 14.74
N GLY A 137 -1.59 3.51 15.32
CA GLY A 137 -2.24 4.26 16.40
C GLY A 137 -1.33 4.42 17.61
N HIS A 138 -0.63 3.37 18.03
CA HIS A 138 0.37 3.45 19.10
C HIS A 138 1.46 4.48 18.76
N TYR A 139 2.06 4.37 17.58
CA TYR A 139 3.10 5.29 17.14
C TYR A 139 2.66 6.75 17.14
N PHE A 140 1.49 7.08 16.58
CA PHE A 140 1.02 8.45 16.51
C PHE A 140 0.57 8.99 17.87
N ILE A 141 -0.13 8.19 18.67
CA ILE A 141 -0.73 8.65 19.93
C ILE A 141 0.28 8.62 21.07
N ASP A 142 0.97 7.48 21.29
CA ASP A 142 1.87 7.29 22.43
C ASP A 142 3.26 7.86 22.17
N GLU A 143 3.90 7.49 21.04
CA GLU A 143 5.28 7.92 20.79
C GLU A 143 5.37 9.37 20.30
N ARG A 144 4.44 9.82 19.44
CA ARG A 144 4.42 11.18 18.91
C ARG A 144 3.57 12.15 19.71
N GLY A 145 2.73 11.66 20.61
CA GLY A 145 1.85 12.48 21.43
C GLY A 145 0.76 13.21 20.62
N GLU A 146 0.42 12.70 19.44
CA GLU A 146 -0.61 13.30 18.60
C GLU A 146 -2.00 13.04 19.20
N LYS A 147 -2.88 14.04 19.09
CA LYS A 147 -4.27 13.92 19.53
C LYS A 147 -5.18 13.91 18.32
N GLY A 148 -6.16 13.01 18.32
CA GLY A 148 -7.07 12.92 17.20
C GLY A 148 -8.08 11.80 17.34
N ILE A 149 -8.95 11.72 16.34
CA ILE A 149 -9.95 10.67 16.22
C ILE A 149 -9.35 9.56 15.35
N VAL A 150 -9.41 8.33 15.82
CA VAL A 150 -9.08 7.15 15.04
C VAL A 150 -10.35 6.60 14.42
N ILE A 151 -10.44 6.67 13.10
CA ILE A 151 -11.58 6.15 12.34
C ILE A 151 -11.24 4.73 11.91
N GLN A 152 -12.11 3.79 12.24
CA GLN A 152 -11.97 2.40 11.82
C GLN A 152 -13.18 1.93 11.00
N ASP A 153 -12.96 0.98 10.09
CA ASP A 153 -14.05 0.33 9.35
C ASP A 153 -14.83 -0.63 10.27
N ILE A 154 -16.13 -0.79 10.02
CA ILE A 154 -16.98 -1.71 10.78
C ILE A 154 -16.48 -3.17 10.76
N ARG A 155 -15.64 -3.53 9.80
CA ARG A 155 -15.00 -4.86 9.69
C ARG A 155 -13.75 -4.99 10.54
N SER A 156 -13.21 -3.90 11.08
CA SER A 156 -12.04 -3.92 11.94
C SER A 156 -12.33 -4.60 13.27
N SER A 157 -11.32 -5.22 13.84
CA SER A 157 -11.42 -5.88 15.13
C SER A 157 -11.69 -4.87 16.25
N LYS A 158 -12.58 -5.20 17.18
CA LYS A 158 -12.78 -4.41 18.41
C LYS A 158 -11.50 -4.27 19.24
N ALA A 159 -10.57 -5.22 19.11
CA ALA A 159 -9.28 -5.17 19.80
C ALA A 159 -8.47 -3.92 19.47
N VAL A 160 -8.66 -3.30 18.29
CA VAL A 160 -8.02 -2.04 17.94
C VAL A 160 -8.44 -0.92 18.88
N GLY A 161 -9.76 -0.74 19.07
CA GLY A 161 -10.28 0.25 20.01
C GLY A 161 -9.89 -0.08 21.46
N GLU A 162 -10.07 -1.32 21.91
CA GLU A 162 -9.68 -1.76 23.24
C GLU A 162 -8.21 -1.52 23.58
N TYR A 163 -7.34 -1.53 22.54
CA TYR A 163 -5.91 -1.24 22.68
C TYR A 163 -5.62 0.26 22.69
N LEU A 164 -6.25 1.05 21.83
CA LEU A 164 -5.90 2.46 21.63
C LEU A 164 -6.63 3.43 22.58
N GLU A 165 -7.88 3.14 23.01
CA GLU A 165 -8.64 3.99 23.91
C GLU A 165 -7.92 4.27 25.26
N PRO A 166 -7.26 3.29 25.90
CA PRO A 166 -6.48 3.53 27.13
C PRO A 166 -5.30 4.50 26.92
N MET A 167 -4.81 4.66 25.69
CA MET A 167 -3.74 5.61 25.32
C MET A 167 -4.27 7.01 25.03
N GLY A 168 -5.62 7.19 25.06
CA GLY A 168 -6.28 8.47 24.84
C GLY A 168 -6.81 8.66 23.41
N ALA A 169 -6.91 7.60 22.62
CA ALA A 169 -7.58 7.66 21.33
C ALA A 169 -9.09 7.86 21.49
N GLU A 170 -9.65 8.75 20.70
CA GLU A 170 -11.09 8.80 20.47
C GLU A 170 -11.42 7.94 19.24
N MET A 171 -12.20 6.87 19.46
CA MET A 171 -12.53 5.91 18.41
C MET A 171 -13.85 6.26 17.72
N PHE A 172 -13.88 6.15 16.38
CA PHE A 172 -15.08 6.31 15.58
C PHE A 172 -15.20 5.17 14.55
N THR A 173 -16.41 4.62 14.40
CA THR A 173 -16.70 3.50 13.48
C THR A 173 -17.76 3.89 12.47
#